data_03ccabcc1bb7d517245fabf97f7aba9e
#
_entry.id   03ccabcc1bb7d517245fabf97f7aba9e
#
_cell.length_a   1.000
_cell.length_b   1.000
_cell.length_c   1.000
_cell.angle_alpha   90.00
_cell.angle_beta   90.00
_cell.angle_gamma   90.00
#
_symmetry.space_group_name_H-M   'P 1'
#
loop_
_entity.id
_entity.type
_entity.pdbx_description
1 polymer ?
#
loop_
_entity_poly.entity_id
_entity_poly.type
_entity_poly.pdbx_seq_one_letter_code
_entity_poly.pdbx_strand_id
1 'polypeptide(L)' 'MANVRMRRIREGEVPFDGGTAIQEDPDRPAFRGNGPDDYVCVECGNVLAEGMHAVQMTKKVRVRCGVCRTVNVAVTD' A
#
# COMPACT_ATOMS: atom_id res chain seq x y z
N MET A 1 -16.91 1.32 4.80
CA MET A 1 -15.57 1.19 4.22
C MET A 1 -14.54 1.53 5.28
N ALA A 2 -13.52 0.71 5.39
CA ALA A 2 -12.50 0.90 6.40
C ALA A 2 -11.21 1.42 5.77
N ASN A 3 -10.52 2.28 6.50
CA ASN A 3 -9.19 2.71 6.13
C ASN A 3 -8.22 1.85 6.92
N VAL A 4 -7.42 1.06 6.22
CA VAL A 4 -6.46 0.17 6.83
C VAL A 4 -5.08 0.79 6.66
N ARG A 5 -4.42 1.06 7.79
CA ARG A 5 -3.08 1.62 7.74
C ARG A 5 -2.09 0.51 7.38
N MET A 6 -1.30 0.75 6.35
CA MET A 6 -0.28 -0.19 5.93
C MET A 6 0.88 -0.17 6.93
N ARG A 7 1.87 -1.01 6.70
CA ARG A 7 3.04 -1.13 7.55
C ARG A 7 4.27 -0.64 6.78
N ARG A 8 5.14 0.09 7.45
CA ARG A 8 6.40 0.48 6.82
C ARG A 8 7.25 -0.76 6.56
N ILE A 9 7.92 -0.79 5.41
CA ILE A 9 8.85 -1.87 5.12
C ILE A 9 9.97 -1.86 6.16
N ARG A 10 10.32 -3.05 6.66
CA ARG A 10 11.35 -3.18 7.68
C ARG A 10 12.72 -3.31 7.04
N GLU A 11 13.74 -2.92 7.80
CA GLU A 11 15.11 -3.13 7.38
C GLU A 11 15.32 -4.63 7.17
N GLY A 12 15.93 -4.98 6.04
CA GLY A 12 16.11 -6.37 5.67
C GLY A 12 15.01 -6.94 4.81
N GLU A 13 13.84 -6.32 4.80
CA GLU A 13 12.79 -6.69 3.84
C GLU A 13 13.10 -6.01 2.53
N VAL A 14 13.39 -6.79 1.52
CA VAL A 14 13.68 -6.22 0.21
C VAL A 14 12.48 -6.43 -0.70
N PRO A 15 12.22 -5.50 -1.63
CA PRO A 15 11.19 -5.71 -2.62
C PRO A 15 11.57 -6.90 -3.47
N PHE A 16 10.59 -7.76 -3.76
CA PHE A 16 10.82 -8.85 -4.67
C PHE A 16 10.97 -8.33 -6.09
N ASP A 17 11.53 -9.12 -6.95
CA ASP A 17 11.60 -8.80 -8.37
C ASP A 17 10.21 -8.44 -8.87
N GLY A 18 10.10 -7.29 -9.43
CA GLY A 18 8.84 -6.75 -9.87
C GLY A 18 8.00 -6.19 -8.75
N GLY A 19 8.56 -6.12 -7.57
CA GLY A 19 7.85 -6.11 -6.34
C GLY A 19 7.21 -4.85 -5.85
N THR A 20 7.78 -3.68 -6.06
CA THR A 20 7.19 -2.48 -5.43
C THR A 20 6.43 -1.65 -6.44
N ALA A 21 5.14 -1.49 -6.23
CA ALA A 21 4.35 -0.57 -7.01
C ALA A 21 4.68 0.85 -6.56
N ILE A 22 4.69 1.78 -7.49
CA ILE A 22 4.98 3.17 -7.20
C ILE A 22 3.73 3.98 -7.48
N GLN A 23 3.30 4.76 -6.49
CA GLN A 23 2.21 5.69 -6.70
C GLN A 23 2.78 6.91 -7.43
N GLU A 24 2.54 6.99 -8.72
CA GLU A 24 3.09 8.06 -9.54
C GLU A 24 2.39 9.39 -9.29
N ASP A 25 1.08 9.33 -9.06
CA ASP A 25 0.26 10.51 -8.83
C ASP A 25 -0.30 10.43 -7.41
N PRO A 26 0.07 11.36 -6.51
CA PRO A 26 -0.41 11.29 -5.13
C PRO A 26 -1.93 11.40 -5.00
N ASP A 27 -2.61 11.90 -6.02
CA ASP A 27 -4.07 12.01 -6.00
C ASP A 27 -4.76 10.74 -6.47
N ARG A 28 -4.00 9.73 -6.92
CA ARG A 28 -4.55 8.49 -7.43
C ARG A 28 -3.92 7.31 -6.72
N PRO A 29 -4.73 6.34 -6.27
CA PRO A 29 -4.18 5.15 -5.66
C PRO A 29 -3.40 4.31 -6.67
N ALA A 30 -2.42 3.57 -6.19
CA ALA A 30 -1.65 2.67 -7.05
C ALA A 30 -2.50 1.48 -7.49
N PHE A 31 -3.47 1.10 -6.67
CA PHE A 31 -4.37 -0.01 -6.98
C PHE A 31 -5.82 0.40 -6.75
N ARG A 32 -6.71 -0.10 -7.57
CA ARG A 32 -8.15 0.09 -7.41
C ARG A 32 -8.88 -1.23 -7.56
N GLY A 33 -9.92 -1.41 -6.78
CA GLY A 33 -10.75 -2.58 -6.86
C GLY A 33 -12.17 -2.29 -6.42
N ASN A 34 -12.95 -3.34 -6.21
CA ASN A 34 -14.35 -3.23 -5.83
C ASN A 34 -14.61 -3.71 -4.40
N GLY A 35 -13.59 -3.77 -3.58
CA GLY A 35 -13.70 -4.25 -2.22
C GLY A 35 -14.07 -3.15 -1.23
N PRO A 36 -14.23 -3.52 0.03
CA PRO A 36 -14.70 -2.60 1.06
C PRO A 36 -13.63 -1.75 1.73
N ASP A 37 -12.35 -2.06 1.53
CA ASP A 37 -11.28 -1.45 2.31
C ASP A 37 -10.35 -0.60 1.47
N ASP A 38 -9.93 0.53 2.04
CA ASP A 38 -8.88 1.36 1.46
C ASP A 38 -7.63 1.20 2.31
N TYR A 39 -6.47 1.10 1.65
CA TYR A 39 -5.19 0.96 2.34
C TYR A 39 -4.41 2.26 2.22
N VAL A 40 -3.95 2.77 3.36
CA VAL A 40 -3.33 4.09 3.41
C VAL A 40 -1.89 3.99 3.90
N CYS A 41 -1.11 5.00 3.50
CA CYS A 41 0.29 5.10 3.90
C CYS A 41 0.42 5.23 5.41
N VAL A 42 1.37 4.50 5.98
CA VAL A 42 1.59 4.50 7.42
C VAL A 42 2.09 5.86 7.92
N GLU A 43 2.79 6.61 7.08
CA GLU A 43 3.38 7.88 7.47
C GLU A 43 2.44 9.06 7.29
N CYS A 44 1.86 9.20 6.10
CA CYS A 44 1.08 10.40 5.79
C CYS A 44 -0.42 10.15 5.62
N GLY A 45 -0.85 8.89 5.59
CA GLY A 45 -2.26 8.59 5.46
C GLY A 45 -2.82 8.67 4.05
N ASN A 46 -1.97 8.91 3.05
CA ASN A 46 -2.43 8.98 1.68
C ASN A 46 -2.95 7.61 1.21
N VAL A 47 -4.05 7.61 0.45
CA VAL A 47 -4.64 6.35 -0.02
C VAL A 47 -3.75 5.76 -1.11
N LEU A 48 -3.25 4.56 -0.86
CA LEU A 48 -2.36 3.87 -1.80
C LEU A 48 -3.09 2.77 -2.56
N ALA A 49 -4.08 2.15 -1.93
CA ALA A 49 -4.90 1.13 -2.59
C ALA A 49 -6.35 1.37 -2.17
N GLU A 50 -7.22 1.51 -3.15
CA GLU A 50 -8.62 1.85 -2.92
C GLU A 50 -9.51 0.67 -3.29
N GLY A 51 -10.50 0.38 -2.45
CA GLY A 51 -11.48 -0.64 -2.76
C GLY A 51 -10.91 -2.04 -2.82
N MET A 52 -10.12 -2.42 -1.84
CA MET A 52 -9.46 -3.71 -1.84
C MET A 52 -10.14 -4.69 -0.89
N HIS A 53 -9.91 -5.97 -1.14
CA HIS A 53 -10.27 -7.04 -0.21
C HIS A 53 -9.02 -7.47 0.54
N ALA A 54 -9.17 -7.76 1.82
CA ALA A 54 -8.04 -8.16 2.66
C ALA A 54 -7.27 -9.35 2.08
N VAL A 55 -7.98 -10.25 1.43
CA VAL A 55 -7.36 -11.44 0.84
C VAL A 55 -6.39 -11.09 -0.29
N GLN A 56 -6.56 -9.95 -0.92
CA GLN A 56 -5.68 -9.48 -1.99
C GLN A 56 -4.44 -8.79 -1.45
N MET A 57 -4.54 -8.27 -0.24
CA MET A 57 -3.48 -7.44 0.34
C MET A 57 -2.53 -8.29 1.18
N THR A 58 -1.65 -9.00 0.49
CA THR A 58 -0.69 -9.89 1.13
C THR A 58 0.64 -9.17 1.36
N LYS A 59 1.55 -9.81 2.10
CA LYS A 59 2.86 -9.21 2.34
C LYS A 59 3.72 -9.07 1.09
N LYS A 60 3.26 -9.63 -0.03
CA LYS A 60 3.92 -9.42 -1.31
C LYS A 60 3.52 -8.09 -1.95
N VAL A 61 2.44 -7.48 -1.48
CA VAL A 61 1.98 -6.21 -2.02
C VAL A 61 2.70 -5.09 -1.29
N ARG A 62 3.53 -4.38 -2.02
CA ARG A 62 4.28 -3.25 -1.49
C ARG A 62 4.02 -2.04 -2.37
N VAL A 63 3.82 -0.89 -1.73
CA VAL A 63 3.52 0.35 -2.46
C VAL A 63 4.37 1.48 -1.92
N ARG A 64 5.04 2.18 -2.82
CA ARG A 64 5.76 3.40 -2.48
C ARG A 64 4.81 4.57 -2.55
N CYS A 65 4.68 5.31 -1.47
CA CYS A 65 3.81 6.47 -1.40
C CYS A 65 4.33 7.58 -2.32
N GLY A 66 3.43 8.21 -3.08
CA GLY A 66 3.78 9.31 -3.96
C GLY A 66 3.97 10.63 -3.24
N VAL A 67 3.55 10.71 -1.97
CA VAL A 67 3.67 11.94 -1.19
C VAL A 67 4.94 11.95 -0.36
N CYS A 68 5.13 10.95 0.49
CA CYS A 68 6.27 10.92 1.41
C CYS A 68 7.34 9.91 1.01
N ARG A 69 7.09 9.15 -0.03
CA ARG A 69 8.03 8.17 -0.60
C ARG A 69 8.35 6.99 0.32
N THR A 70 7.57 6.81 1.35
CA THR A 70 7.73 5.65 2.22
C THR A 70 7.23 4.40 1.50
N VAL A 71 7.99 3.32 1.58
CA VAL A 71 7.54 2.04 1.04
C VAL A 71 6.71 1.34 2.10
N ASN A 72 5.49 0.98 1.72
CA ASN A 72 4.54 0.33 2.62
C ASN A 72 4.30 -1.11 2.21
N VAL A 73 4.10 -1.97 3.20
CA VAL A 73 3.72 -3.36 2.98
C VAL A 73 2.24 -3.48 3.34
N ALA A 74 1.47 -4.12 2.48
CA ALA A 74 0.01 -4.17 2.64
C ALA A 74 -0.43 -4.96 3.86
N VAL A 75 0.29 -6.01 4.19
CA VAL A 75 -0.12 -6.89 5.26
C VAL A 75 0.38 -6.42 6.59
N THR A 76 -0.45 -6.45 7.54
CA THR A 76 -0.16 -6.02 8.89
C THR A 76 0.37 -7.12 9.74
N ASP A 77 0.46 -8.31 9.24
CA ASP A 77 1.12 -9.34 9.97
C ASP A 77 0.88 -10.69 9.58
#